data_4cb40c2fb5af4893a1a3036eef0c7c31
#
_entry.id   4cb40c2fb5af4893a1a3036eef0c7c31
#
_cell.length_a   1.000
_cell.length_b   1.000
_cell.length_c   1.000
_cell.angle_alpha   90.00
_cell.angle_beta   90.00
_cell.angle_gamma   90.00
#
_symmetry.space_group_name_H-M   'P 1'
#
loop_
_entity.id
_entity.type
_entity.pdbx_description
1 polymer ?
#
loop_
_entity_poly.entity_id
_entity_poly.type
_entity_poly.pdbx_seq_one_letter_code
_entity_poly.pdbx_strand_id
1 'polypeptide(L)'
;RPVYTRETGGLLTRKGQSDTDWKQTAETILDIMKQHPNQQGIILPYTDRIEKQLSELITELDRTQAQRLIQHDKSAHGRDAAIEEWRGSKGGVIMSTYLNQGFDGKEAAFCIVVKLPHLSLGDVRTAKKMKANPAWYNQQTGIALAQMCGRAVRSRTDKANTYIIDPTFWFQYSKGIDGRALKNFLPTHLCEAIEANEGLTANGIQQSLIG
;
A
#
# COMPACT_ATOMS: atom_id res chain seq x y z
N ARG A 1 12.71 -9.72 -4.81
CA ARG A 1 11.87 -9.37 -3.63
C ARG A 1 10.44 -9.35 -4.08
N PRO A 2 9.55 -10.11 -3.44
CA PRO A 2 8.23 -10.27 -3.98
C PRO A 2 7.40 -8.99 -3.82
N VAL A 3 6.82 -8.54 -4.92
CA VAL A 3 5.76 -7.54 -4.95
C VAL A 3 4.52 -8.26 -5.45
N TYR A 4 3.53 -8.40 -4.58
CA TYR A 4 2.27 -9.05 -4.89
C TYR A 4 1.23 -8.01 -5.25
N THR A 5 0.42 -8.31 -6.26
CA THR A 5 -0.71 -7.47 -6.62
C THR A 5 -2.00 -8.23 -6.36
N ARG A 6 -2.96 -7.58 -5.73
CA ARG A 6 -4.27 -8.15 -5.47
C ARG A 6 -5.34 -7.23 -6.05
N GLU A 7 -6.06 -7.71 -7.03
CA GLU A 7 -7.23 -7.00 -7.58
C GLU A 7 -8.45 -7.05 -6.65
N THR A 8 -8.29 -7.63 -5.46
CA THR A 8 -9.36 -7.86 -4.49
C THR A 8 -9.66 -6.67 -3.57
N GLY A 9 -8.90 -5.61 -3.66
CA GLY A 9 -9.25 -4.36 -2.99
C GLY A 9 -10.46 -3.70 -3.65
N GLY A 10 -11.37 -3.15 -2.86
CA GLY A 10 -12.48 -2.36 -3.39
C GLY A 10 -12.02 -1.04 -4.01
N LEU A 11 -12.81 -0.49 -4.91
CA LEU A 11 -12.49 0.76 -5.61
C LEU A 11 -12.69 1.98 -4.70
N LEU A 12 -11.65 2.41 -4.01
CA LEU A 12 -11.68 3.54 -3.10
C LEU A 12 -11.51 4.89 -3.84
N THR A 13 -12.54 5.33 -4.55
CA THR A 13 -12.58 6.63 -5.24
C THR A 13 -13.49 7.63 -4.52
N ARG A 14 -13.44 8.92 -4.90
CA ARG A 14 -14.35 9.93 -4.34
C ARG A 14 -15.79 9.76 -4.79
N LYS A 15 -16.03 9.12 -5.95
CA LYS A 15 -17.35 8.90 -6.53
C LYS A 15 -17.59 7.40 -6.64
N GLY A 16 -18.70 6.92 -6.10
CA GLY A 16 -19.14 5.53 -6.28
C GLY A 16 -18.50 4.51 -5.37
N GLN A 17 -18.00 4.92 -4.19
CA GLN A 17 -17.61 3.97 -3.15
C GLN A 17 -18.86 3.30 -2.59
N SER A 18 -18.92 2.00 -2.67
CA SER A 18 -19.93 1.20 -1.97
C SER A 18 -19.38 0.71 -0.63
N ASP A 19 -20.26 0.38 0.32
CA ASP A 19 -19.85 -0.28 1.57
C ASP A 19 -19.16 -1.61 1.27
N THR A 20 -19.53 -2.26 0.19
CA THR A 20 -18.89 -3.48 -0.32
C THR A 20 -17.42 -3.25 -0.66
N ASP A 21 -17.08 -2.16 -1.35
CA ASP A 21 -15.67 -1.83 -1.71
C ASP A 21 -14.81 -1.62 -0.47
N TRP A 22 -15.34 -0.92 0.53
CA TRP A 22 -14.66 -0.69 1.79
C TRP A 22 -14.43 -1.98 2.56
N LYS A 23 -15.47 -2.81 2.68
CA LYS A 23 -15.42 -4.09 3.37
C LYS A 23 -14.42 -5.03 2.68
N GLN A 24 -14.48 -5.14 1.37
CA GLN A 24 -13.56 -5.96 0.58
C GLN A 24 -12.09 -5.54 0.76
N THR A 25 -11.83 -4.24 0.82
CA THR A 25 -10.48 -3.73 1.09
C THR A 25 -10.01 -4.07 2.50
N ALA A 26 -10.86 -3.91 3.51
CA ALA A 26 -10.55 -4.27 4.89
C ALA A 26 -10.30 -5.78 5.05
N GLU A 27 -11.14 -6.63 4.45
CA GLU A 27 -10.98 -8.09 4.42
C GLU A 27 -9.65 -8.49 3.75
N THR A 28 -9.29 -7.85 2.63
CA THR A 28 -8.00 -8.09 1.96
C THR A 28 -6.81 -7.74 2.85
N ILE A 29 -6.88 -6.62 3.59
CA ILE A 29 -5.85 -6.24 4.55
C ILE A 29 -5.76 -7.26 5.69
N LEU A 30 -6.89 -7.67 6.24
CA LEU A 30 -6.96 -8.68 7.31
C LEU A 30 -6.37 -10.03 6.86
N ASP A 31 -6.64 -10.46 5.65
CA ASP A 31 -6.07 -11.69 5.09
C ASP A 31 -4.55 -11.62 4.96
N ILE A 32 -4.01 -10.47 4.54
CA ILE A 32 -2.57 -10.25 4.51
C ILE A 32 -1.99 -10.26 5.93
N MET A 33 -2.62 -9.57 6.88
CA MET A 33 -2.17 -9.55 8.27
C MET A 33 -2.16 -10.94 8.91
N LYS A 34 -3.14 -11.80 8.59
CA LYS A 34 -3.21 -13.21 9.03
C LYS A 34 -2.12 -14.08 8.43
N GLN A 35 -1.63 -13.80 7.23
CA GLN A 35 -0.49 -14.49 6.63
C GLN A 35 0.84 -14.12 7.28
N HIS A 36 0.87 -13.02 8.03
CA HIS A 36 2.04 -12.52 8.74
C HIS A 36 1.80 -12.46 10.26
N PRO A 37 1.46 -13.60 10.91
CA PRO A 37 1.23 -13.61 12.35
C PRO A 37 2.53 -13.25 13.07
N ASN A 38 2.44 -12.43 14.12
CA ASN A 38 3.58 -12.01 14.93
C ASN A 38 4.73 -11.30 14.17
N GLN A 39 4.45 -10.81 12.97
CA GLN A 39 5.40 -10.06 12.16
C GLN A 39 4.97 -8.60 12.06
N GLN A 40 5.94 -7.68 12.14
CA GLN A 40 5.70 -6.26 11.98
C GLN A 40 5.31 -5.93 10.54
N GLY A 41 4.35 -5.04 10.38
CA GLY A 41 3.85 -4.62 9.08
C GLY A 41 3.66 -3.10 8.99
N ILE A 42 3.55 -2.64 7.75
CA ILE A 42 3.25 -1.26 7.40
C ILE A 42 2.03 -1.25 6.48
N ILE A 43 1.05 -0.41 6.79
CA ILE A 43 -0.07 -0.12 5.90
C ILE A 43 0.01 1.34 5.49
N LEU A 44 0.03 1.59 4.20
CA LEU A 44 0.10 2.91 3.59
C LEU A 44 -1.27 3.27 2.96
N PRO A 45 -2.19 3.83 3.76
CA PRO A 45 -3.46 4.33 3.25
C PRO A 45 -3.21 5.63 2.51
N TYR A 46 -3.70 5.91 1.40
CA TYR A 46 -3.38 7.09 0.60
C TYR A 46 -3.83 8.42 1.23
N THR A 47 -4.94 8.41 1.98
CA THR A 47 -5.51 9.61 2.63
C THR A 47 -5.97 9.29 4.06
N ASP A 48 -6.06 10.33 4.90
CA ASP A 48 -6.56 10.23 6.27
C ASP A 48 -7.98 9.67 6.37
N ARG A 49 -8.82 9.98 5.38
CA ARG A 49 -10.16 9.40 5.29
C ARG A 49 -10.10 7.89 5.10
N ILE A 50 -9.21 7.40 4.23
CA ILE A 50 -9.04 5.96 3.99
C ILE A 50 -8.49 5.30 5.24
N GLU A 51 -7.50 5.90 5.89
CA GLU A 51 -6.92 5.42 7.14
C GLU A 51 -7.98 5.22 8.21
N LYS A 52 -8.77 6.26 8.49
CA LYS A 52 -9.82 6.23 9.51
C LYS A 52 -10.86 5.15 9.22
N GLN A 53 -11.40 5.14 8.01
CA GLN A 53 -12.49 4.23 7.66
C GLN A 53 -12.04 2.76 7.64
N LEU A 54 -10.83 2.48 7.15
CA LEU A 54 -10.28 1.12 7.18
C LEU A 54 -9.99 0.65 8.60
N SER A 55 -9.49 1.53 9.47
CA SER A 55 -9.25 1.21 10.87
C SER A 55 -10.54 0.83 11.61
N GLU A 56 -11.61 1.59 11.40
CA GLU A 56 -12.93 1.30 11.97
C GLU A 56 -13.45 -0.06 11.48
N LEU A 57 -13.39 -0.32 10.17
CA LEU A 57 -13.83 -1.59 9.59
C LEU A 57 -12.99 -2.79 10.04
N ILE A 58 -11.67 -2.65 10.10
CA ILE A 58 -10.79 -3.71 10.60
C ILE A 58 -11.14 -4.05 12.05
N THR A 59 -11.43 -3.03 12.87
CA THR A 59 -11.83 -3.21 14.27
C THR A 59 -13.18 -3.92 14.40
N GLU A 60 -14.11 -3.60 13.51
CA GLU A 60 -15.42 -4.26 13.46
C GLU A 60 -15.32 -5.72 13.00
N LEU A 61 -14.55 -5.98 11.96
CA LEU A 61 -14.45 -7.30 11.33
C LEU A 61 -13.58 -8.29 12.12
N ASP A 62 -12.49 -7.83 12.72
CA ASP A 62 -11.55 -8.70 13.46
C ASP A 62 -10.82 -7.94 14.57
N ARG A 63 -11.38 -7.98 15.78
CA ARG A 63 -10.81 -7.31 16.95
C ARG A 63 -9.41 -7.82 17.31
N THR A 64 -9.11 -9.08 17.05
CA THR A 64 -7.79 -9.66 17.35
C THR A 64 -6.72 -9.04 16.45
N GLN A 65 -6.99 -8.92 15.15
CA GLN A 65 -6.08 -8.25 14.25
C GLN A 65 -6.03 -6.74 14.49
N ALA A 66 -7.15 -6.12 14.88
CA ALA A 66 -7.20 -4.70 15.20
C ALA A 66 -6.28 -4.31 16.39
N GLN A 67 -6.09 -5.20 17.36
CA GLN A 67 -5.15 -4.98 18.49
C GLN A 67 -3.68 -4.84 18.03
N ARG A 68 -3.36 -5.27 16.83
CA ARG A 68 -2.04 -5.11 16.21
C ARG A 68 -1.86 -3.75 15.55
N LEU A 69 -2.96 -3.02 15.27
CA LEU A 69 -2.89 -1.72 14.61
C LEU A 69 -2.34 -0.66 15.54
N ILE A 70 -1.28 0.00 15.10
CA ILE A 70 -0.68 1.14 15.79
C ILE A 70 -0.99 2.38 14.96
N GLN A 71 -1.64 3.35 15.58
CA GLN A 71 -2.05 4.62 14.99
C GLN A 71 -1.56 5.79 15.84
N HIS A 72 -1.61 7.00 15.32
CA HIS A 72 -1.19 8.19 16.01
C HIS A 72 -2.14 9.38 15.76
N ASP A 73 -2.07 10.38 16.60
CA ASP A 73 -2.89 11.61 16.57
C ASP A 73 -2.50 12.60 15.46
N LYS A 74 -1.55 12.20 14.60
CA LYS A 74 -1.02 13.01 13.47
C LYS A 74 -0.17 14.22 13.85
N SER A 75 0.11 14.44 15.13
CA SER A 75 1.18 15.33 15.55
C SER A 75 2.56 14.73 15.23
N ALA A 76 3.59 15.57 15.14
CA ALA A 76 4.95 15.07 14.95
C ALA A 76 5.39 14.18 16.12
N HIS A 77 5.06 14.58 17.35
CA HIS A 77 5.37 13.81 18.55
C HIS A 77 4.60 12.48 18.61
N GLY A 78 3.30 12.49 18.29
CA GLY A 78 2.49 11.28 18.23
C GLY A 78 2.98 10.30 17.16
N ARG A 79 3.40 10.81 16.00
CA ARG A 79 4.01 9.98 14.96
C ARG A 79 5.29 9.30 15.42
N ASP A 80 6.20 10.05 16.05
CA ASP A 80 7.48 9.51 16.49
C ASP A 80 7.27 8.48 17.63
N ALA A 81 6.35 8.74 18.54
CA ALA A 81 5.95 7.79 19.59
C ALA A 81 5.37 6.50 19.01
N ALA A 82 4.48 6.59 18.02
CA ALA A 82 3.92 5.42 17.34
C ALA A 82 4.97 4.60 16.58
N ILE A 83 5.96 5.25 15.98
CA ILE A 83 7.08 4.56 15.33
C ILE A 83 7.93 3.79 16.37
N GLU A 84 8.22 4.38 17.51
CA GLU A 84 8.96 3.69 18.59
C GLU A 84 8.14 2.54 19.18
N GLU A 85 6.84 2.73 19.42
CA GLU A 85 5.93 1.65 19.85
C GLU A 85 5.94 0.50 18.83
N TRP A 86 5.82 0.82 17.53
CA TRP A 86 5.85 -0.17 16.47
C TRP A 86 7.18 -0.94 16.45
N ARG A 87 8.32 -0.26 16.56
CA ARG A 87 9.63 -0.90 16.61
C ARG A 87 9.80 -1.83 17.80
N GLY A 88 9.25 -1.47 18.95
CA GLY A 88 9.28 -2.29 20.17
C GLY A 88 8.26 -3.43 20.19
N SER A 89 7.30 -3.44 19.27
CA SER A 89 6.20 -4.41 19.24
C SER A 89 6.64 -5.75 18.65
N LYS A 90 5.98 -6.83 19.12
CA LYS A 90 6.07 -8.14 18.47
C LYS A 90 4.83 -8.32 17.57
N GLY A 91 4.95 -7.97 16.29
CA GLY A 91 3.88 -8.15 15.32
C GLY A 91 2.92 -6.96 15.20
N GLY A 92 3.29 -5.77 15.68
CA GLY A 92 2.54 -4.54 15.45
C GLY A 92 2.48 -4.17 13.97
N VAL A 93 1.37 -3.57 13.57
CA VAL A 93 1.15 -3.11 12.21
C VAL A 93 0.86 -1.61 12.26
N ILE A 94 1.80 -0.79 11.80
CA ILE A 94 1.60 0.66 11.78
C ILE A 94 0.85 1.07 10.53
N MET A 95 -0.24 1.83 10.71
CA MET A 95 -1.04 2.37 9.60
C MET A 95 -1.05 3.88 9.65
N SER A 96 -0.48 4.53 8.62
CA SER A 96 -0.45 5.98 8.55
C SER A 96 -0.16 6.52 7.15
N THR A 97 -0.80 7.63 6.80
CA THR A 97 -0.53 8.41 5.60
C THR A 97 0.83 9.13 5.65
N TYR A 98 1.36 9.37 6.85
CA TYR A 98 2.62 10.11 7.05
C TYR A 98 3.88 9.25 6.83
N LEU A 99 3.73 7.94 6.72
CA LEU A 99 4.84 7.02 6.48
C LEU A 99 5.24 6.94 5.00
N ASN A 100 4.51 7.58 4.12
CA ASN A 100 4.81 7.63 2.70
C ASN A 100 6.17 8.28 2.38
N GLN A 101 6.66 9.15 3.27
CA GLN A 101 7.95 9.87 3.11
C GLN A 101 8.74 9.87 4.44
N GLY A 102 10.07 9.77 4.32
CA GLY A 102 10.98 9.94 5.46
C GLY A 102 11.01 8.84 6.52
N PHE A 103 10.23 7.77 6.38
CA PHE A 103 10.18 6.66 7.33
C PHE A 103 11.10 5.50 6.90
N ASP A 104 11.80 4.91 7.86
CA ASP A 104 12.58 3.69 7.71
C ASP A 104 11.88 2.52 8.39
N GLY A 105 11.33 1.64 7.58
CA GLY A 105 10.56 0.47 8.03
C GLY A 105 11.27 -0.86 7.76
N LYS A 106 12.61 -0.90 7.88
CA LYS A 106 13.44 -2.10 7.62
C LYS A 106 13.07 -3.31 8.48
N GLU A 107 12.44 -3.09 9.62
CA GLU A 107 11.96 -4.13 10.53
C GLU A 107 10.67 -4.80 10.03
N ALA A 108 9.95 -4.17 9.08
CA ALA A 108 8.72 -4.71 8.56
C ALA A 108 8.94 -5.97 7.74
N ALA A 109 8.14 -7.00 7.98
CA ALA A 109 8.08 -8.19 7.16
C ALA A 109 7.15 -8.00 5.95
N PHE A 110 6.22 -7.06 6.02
CA PHE A 110 5.32 -6.73 4.92
C PHE A 110 4.93 -5.25 4.88
N CYS A 111 4.61 -4.79 3.68
CA CYS A 111 4.10 -3.45 3.42
C CYS A 111 2.86 -3.53 2.51
N ILE A 112 1.77 -2.87 2.88
CA ILE A 112 0.55 -2.81 2.09
C ILE A 112 0.36 -1.41 1.53
N VAL A 113 0.37 -1.28 0.20
CA VAL A 113 -0.01 -0.08 -0.54
C VAL A 113 -1.50 -0.21 -0.87
N VAL A 114 -2.34 0.53 -0.14
CA VAL A 114 -3.80 0.40 -0.27
C VAL A 114 -4.31 0.99 -1.57
N LYS A 115 -3.70 2.10 -2.00
CA LYS A 115 -4.11 2.82 -3.20
C LYS A 115 -2.93 3.43 -3.92
N LEU A 116 -2.99 3.48 -5.25
CA LEU A 116 -1.99 4.18 -6.06
C LEU A 116 -1.90 5.67 -5.67
N PRO A 117 -0.68 6.18 -5.47
CA PRO A 117 -0.45 7.53 -4.96
C PRO A 117 -0.56 8.60 -6.05
N HIS A 118 -1.72 8.70 -6.68
CA HIS A 118 -1.99 9.76 -7.66
C HIS A 118 -2.07 11.12 -6.99
N LEU A 119 -1.47 12.13 -7.58
CA LEU A 119 -1.63 13.50 -7.11
C LEU A 119 -3.10 13.94 -7.18
N SER A 120 -3.52 14.77 -6.22
CA SER A 120 -4.91 15.24 -6.17
C SER A 120 -5.22 16.18 -7.34
N LEU A 121 -6.19 15.80 -8.18
CA LEU A 121 -6.70 16.65 -9.24
C LEU A 121 -7.66 17.75 -8.73
N GLY A 122 -7.99 17.76 -7.45
CA GLY A 122 -8.64 18.88 -6.78
C GLY A 122 -7.73 20.09 -6.61
N ASP A 123 -6.40 19.90 -6.68
CA ASP A 123 -5.45 21.01 -6.80
C ASP A 123 -5.42 21.53 -8.25
N VAL A 124 -5.79 22.78 -8.41
CA VAL A 124 -5.86 23.45 -9.72
C VAL A 124 -4.50 23.43 -10.46
N ARG A 125 -3.38 23.56 -9.74
CA ARG A 125 -2.04 23.51 -10.35
C ARG A 125 -1.73 22.13 -10.88
N THR A 126 -2.01 21.10 -10.10
CA THR A 126 -1.85 19.69 -10.49
C THR A 126 -2.73 19.36 -11.69
N ALA A 127 -4.01 19.76 -11.67
CA ALA A 127 -4.91 19.53 -12.78
C ALA A 127 -4.45 20.21 -14.09
N LYS A 128 -3.97 21.46 -14.02
CA LYS A 128 -3.39 22.17 -15.17
C LYS A 128 -2.13 21.49 -15.70
N LYS A 129 -1.22 21.08 -14.82
CA LYS A 129 0.00 20.35 -15.19
C LYS A 129 -0.30 19.02 -15.83
N MET A 130 -1.23 18.24 -15.26
CA MET A 130 -1.67 16.96 -15.85
C MET A 130 -2.22 17.17 -17.24
N LYS A 131 -3.08 18.18 -17.46
CA LYS A 131 -3.65 18.48 -18.79
C LYS A 131 -2.56 18.87 -19.79
N ALA A 132 -1.57 19.65 -19.37
CA ALA A 132 -0.47 20.08 -20.23
C ALA A 132 0.57 18.96 -20.47
N ASN A 133 0.83 18.13 -19.49
CA ASN A 133 1.80 17.03 -19.55
C ASN A 133 1.34 15.80 -18.75
N PRO A 134 0.51 14.93 -19.33
CA PRO A 134 0.06 13.70 -18.67
C PRO A 134 1.20 12.75 -18.28
N ALA A 135 2.32 12.76 -19.04
CA ALA A 135 3.49 11.96 -18.72
C ALA A 135 4.11 12.37 -17.38
N TRP A 136 4.17 13.66 -17.09
CA TRP A 136 4.62 14.17 -15.79
C TRP A 136 3.74 13.63 -14.64
N TYR A 137 2.42 13.60 -14.83
CA TYR A 137 1.51 13.11 -13.80
C TYR A 137 1.74 11.62 -13.48
N ASN A 138 1.89 10.79 -14.51
CA ASN A 138 2.20 9.37 -14.34
C ASN A 138 3.61 9.16 -13.75
N GLN A 139 4.58 9.98 -14.12
CA GLN A 139 5.92 9.96 -13.54
C GLN A 139 5.88 10.25 -12.02
N GLN A 140 5.11 11.25 -11.59
CA GLN A 140 4.97 11.53 -10.15
C GLN A 140 4.33 10.35 -9.39
N THR A 141 3.31 9.73 -9.98
CA THR A 141 2.70 8.51 -9.42
C THR A 141 3.71 7.37 -9.34
N GLY A 142 4.51 7.16 -10.39
CA GLY A 142 5.56 6.12 -10.40
C GLY A 142 6.63 6.35 -9.34
N ILE A 143 7.12 7.58 -9.20
CA ILE A 143 8.10 7.94 -8.17
C ILE A 143 7.53 7.69 -6.77
N ALA A 144 6.31 8.15 -6.50
CA ALA A 144 5.67 7.97 -5.21
C ALA A 144 5.43 6.48 -4.89
N LEU A 145 4.95 5.70 -5.86
CA LEU A 145 4.77 4.25 -5.70
C LEU A 145 6.09 3.53 -5.42
N ALA A 146 7.15 3.84 -6.16
CA ALA A 146 8.46 3.27 -5.91
C ALA A 146 9.00 3.60 -4.51
N GLN A 147 8.76 4.83 -4.04
CA GLN A 147 9.10 5.22 -2.67
C GLN A 147 8.29 4.45 -1.62
N MET A 148 7.00 4.24 -1.83
CA MET A 148 6.14 3.46 -0.93
C MET A 148 6.60 2.00 -0.88
N CYS A 149 6.83 1.37 -2.02
CA CYS A 149 7.35 -0.01 -2.08
C CYS A 149 8.73 -0.14 -1.42
N GLY A 150 9.52 0.93 -1.43
CA GLY A 150 10.84 0.98 -0.79
C GLY A 150 10.82 1.16 0.73
N ARG A 151 9.66 1.31 1.41
CA ARG A 151 9.62 1.56 2.86
C ARG A 151 10.09 0.37 3.70
N ALA A 152 9.69 -0.82 3.33
CA ALA A 152 10.09 -2.05 4.01
C ALA A 152 11.35 -2.71 3.41
N VAL A 153 11.88 -2.19 2.28
CA VAL A 153 12.98 -2.80 1.53
C VAL A 153 13.93 -1.72 1.05
N ARG A 154 15.07 -1.57 1.68
CA ARG A 154 16.11 -0.59 1.32
C ARG A 154 17.42 -1.24 0.85
N SER A 155 17.75 -2.42 1.35
CA SER A 155 18.97 -3.13 1.03
C SER A 155 18.70 -4.44 0.29
N ARG A 156 19.75 -5.06 -0.27
CA ARG A 156 19.63 -6.36 -0.92
C ARG A 156 19.35 -7.50 0.06
N THR A 157 19.55 -7.29 1.35
CA THR A 157 19.37 -8.27 2.42
C THR A 157 17.99 -8.18 3.10
N ASP A 158 17.25 -7.07 2.91
CA ASP A 158 15.94 -6.91 3.51
C ASP A 158 14.92 -7.89 2.90
N LYS A 159 14.12 -8.52 3.74
CA LYS A 159 13.14 -9.53 3.36
C LYS A 159 11.74 -9.06 3.74
N ALA A 160 11.14 -8.23 2.91
CA ALA A 160 9.78 -7.82 3.10
C ALA A 160 8.94 -8.10 1.86
N ASN A 161 7.68 -8.48 2.07
CA ASN A 161 6.69 -8.63 1.03
C ASN A 161 5.95 -7.30 0.83
N THR A 162 5.84 -6.82 -0.40
CA THR A 162 5.01 -5.65 -0.71
C THR A 162 3.73 -6.11 -1.39
N TYR A 163 2.60 -5.60 -0.91
CA TYR A 163 1.27 -5.88 -1.47
C TYR A 163 0.67 -4.59 -2.01
N ILE A 164 0.34 -4.56 -3.29
CA ILE A 164 -0.39 -3.46 -3.92
C ILE A 164 -1.82 -3.95 -4.12
N ILE A 165 -2.77 -3.40 -3.38
CA ILE A 165 -4.16 -3.88 -3.36
C ILE A 165 -5.15 -2.96 -4.09
N ASP A 166 -4.67 -1.91 -4.76
CA ASP A 166 -5.51 -1.04 -5.60
C ASP A 166 -6.05 -1.83 -6.81
N PRO A 167 -7.36 -1.99 -6.98
CA PRO A 167 -7.95 -2.77 -8.07
C PRO A 167 -7.69 -2.19 -9.46
N THR A 168 -7.28 -0.92 -9.53
CA THR A 168 -6.93 -0.28 -10.81
C THR A 168 -5.47 -0.48 -11.20
N PHE A 169 -4.68 -1.16 -10.36
CA PHE A 169 -3.23 -1.25 -10.53
C PHE A 169 -2.83 -1.82 -11.90
N TRP A 170 -3.34 -2.99 -12.29
CA TRP A 170 -2.94 -3.62 -13.55
C TRP A 170 -3.35 -2.83 -14.79
N PHE A 171 -4.51 -2.17 -14.74
CA PHE A 171 -4.90 -1.26 -15.82
C PHE A 171 -3.92 -0.08 -15.92
N GLN A 172 -3.59 0.54 -14.78
CA GLN A 172 -2.64 1.65 -14.74
C GLN A 172 -1.22 1.20 -15.13
N TYR A 173 -0.80 0.02 -14.66
CA TYR A 173 0.52 -0.55 -14.91
C TYR A 173 0.75 -0.82 -16.40
N SER A 174 -0.21 -1.44 -17.07
CA SER A 174 -0.07 -1.91 -18.45
C SER A 174 -0.52 -0.90 -19.50
N LYS A 175 -1.60 -0.18 -19.26
CA LYS A 175 -2.20 0.76 -20.22
C LYS A 175 -2.01 2.22 -19.80
N GLY A 176 -2.23 2.51 -18.52
CA GLY A 176 -2.13 3.84 -17.95
C GLY A 176 -3.23 4.81 -18.40
N ILE A 177 -3.13 6.05 -17.94
CA ILE A 177 -3.98 7.15 -18.38
C ILE A 177 -3.44 7.63 -19.74
N ASP A 178 -4.31 7.84 -20.70
CA ASP A 178 -3.98 8.29 -22.07
C ASP A 178 -2.94 7.39 -22.79
N GLY A 179 -3.00 6.07 -22.55
CA GLY A 179 -2.10 5.10 -23.17
C GLY A 179 -0.66 5.14 -22.64
N ARG A 180 -0.42 5.80 -21.51
CA ARG A 180 0.90 5.88 -20.88
C ARG A 180 0.98 4.97 -19.67
N ALA A 181 1.43 3.75 -19.92
CA ALA A 181 1.58 2.73 -18.89
C ALA A 181 2.47 3.19 -17.73
N LEU A 182 2.02 2.96 -16.50
CA LEU A 182 2.75 3.34 -15.29
C LEU A 182 4.12 2.63 -15.21
N LYS A 183 4.23 1.41 -15.74
CA LYS A 183 5.50 0.65 -15.81
C LYS A 183 6.65 1.43 -16.46
N ASN A 184 6.36 2.32 -17.41
CA ASN A 184 7.37 3.13 -18.08
C ASN A 184 8.02 4.19 -17.16
N PHE A 185 7.46 4.40 -15.98
CA PHE A 185 7.89 5.38 -14.98
C PHE A 185 8.34 4.73 -13.67
N LEU A 186 8.41 3.40 -13.62
CA LEU A 186 8.91 2.64 -12.48
C LEU A 186 10.36 2.18 -12.72
N PRO A 187 11.14 2.04 -11.65
CA PRO A 187 12.47 1.42 -11.74
C PRO A 187 12.36 -0.03 -12.28
N THR A 188 13.30 -0.43 -13.13
CA THR A 188 13.33 -1.76 -13.76
C THR A 188 13.21 -2.90 -12.75
N HIS A 189 13.96 -2.84 -11.65
CA HIS A 189 13.92 -3.87 -10.60
C HIS A 189 12.55 -4.00 -9.91
N LEU A 190 11.75 -2.92 -9.88
CA LEU A 190 10.39 -2.96 -9.34
C LEU A 190 9.43 -3.60 -10.35
N CYS A 191 9.56 -3.27 -11.64
CA CYS A 191 8.80 -3.93 -12.70
C CYS A 191 9.07 -5.45 -12.72
N GLU A 192 10.32 -5.87 -12.68
CA GLU A 192 10.71 -7.28 -12.62
C GLU A 192 10.09 -7.98 -11.39
N ALA A 193 10.11 -7.33 -10.22
CA ALA A 193 9.51 -7.89 -9.00
C ALA A 193 7.98 -8.00 -9.07
N ILE A 194 7.30 -7.08 -9.75
CA ILE A 194 5.85 -7.11 -9.99
C ILE A 194 5.51 -8.24 -10.97
N GLU A 195 6.20 -8.29 -12.11
CA GLU A 195 5.94 -9.24 -13.21
C GLU A 195 6.26 -10.68 -12.80
N ALA A 196 7.30 -10.89 -11.99
CA ALA A 196 7.65 -12.21 -11.46
C ALA A 196 6.56 -12.82 -10.54
N ASN A 197 5.66 -12.00 -10.02
CA ASN A 197 4.60 -12.41 -9.10
C ASN A 197 3.19 -12.12 -9.68
N GLU A 198 3.09 -11.89 -10.97
CA GLU A 198 1.82 -11.72 -11.67
C GLU A 198 0.97 -12.99 -11.54
N GLY A 199 -0.27 -12.82 -11.09
CA GLY A 199 -1.20 -13.94 -10.91
C GLY A 199 -1.02 -14.77 -9.66
N LEU A 200 -0.03 -14.52 -8.81
CA LEU A 200 0.09 -15.14 -7.50
C LEU A 200 -0.92 -14.52 -6.53
N THR A 201 -2.06 -15.17 -6.38
CA THR A 201 -3.01 -14.86 -5.29
C THR A 201 -2.46 -15.39 -3.97
N ALA A 202 -2.94 -14.84 -2.83
CA ALA A 202 -2.49 -15.28 -1.50
C ALA A 202 -2.65 -16.80 -1.25
N ASN A 203 -3.58 -17.44 -1.92
CA ASN A 203 -3.78 -18.91 -1.85
C ASN A 203 -2.69 -19.68 -2.63
N GLY A 204 -2.07 -19.07 -3.64
CA GLY A 204 -0.96 -19.68 -4.40
C GLY A 204 0.35 -19.72 -3.62
N ILE A 205 0.55 -18.82 -2.65
CA ILE A 205 1.76 -18.78 -1.82
C ILE A 205 1.82 -19.97 -0.86
N GLN A 206 0.68 -20.43 -0.33
CA GLN A 206 0.64 -21.62 0.52
C GLN A 206 0.99 -22.91 -0.23
N GLN A 207 0.73 -23.00 -1.51
CA GLN A 207 1.04 -24.21 -2.32
C GLN A 207 2.51 -24.27 -2.76
N SER A 208 3.19 -23.12 -2.91
CA SER A 208 4.61 -23.09 -3.31
C SER A 208 5.60 -23.24 -2.13
N LEU A 209 5.13 -23.15 -0.88
CA LEU A 209 5.96 -23.35 0.33
C LEU A 209 5.87 -24.79 0.90
N ILE A 210 5.05 -25.66 0.30
CA ILE A 210 4.86 -27.07 0.71
C ILE A 210 5.41 -28.04 -0.34
N GLY A 211 6.08 -27.54 -1.37
CA GLY A 211 6.73 -28.34 -2.41
C GLY A 211 8.24 -28.45 -2.21
#